data_c5aaddbf6c8165b62382352a7f3d78b4
#
_entry.id   c5aaddbf6c8165b62382352a7f3d78b4
#
_cell.length_a   1.000
_cell.length_b   1.000
_cell.length_c   1.000
_cell.angle_alpha   90.00
_cell.angle_beta   90.00
_cell.angle_gamma   90.00
#
_symmetry.space_group_name_H-M   'P 1'
#
loop_
_entity.id
_entity.type
_entity.pdbx_description
1 polymer ?
#
loop_
_entity_poly.entity_id
_entity_poly.type
_entity_poly.pdbx_seq_one_letter_code
_entity_poly.pdbx_strand_id
1 'polypeptide(L)'
;MVHSLKACWRLLHAVGHALGGWWTIRFTFPRLPQEERNLRVQQWSRRLLEIMGVTLKVQGTPPAKGPVLLICNHLSWLDITAIHAACHVRFVSKAGVKHWPLIGTLSTGAGSLYIERERRRDALRVVHHMTEALQAGDRIGVFPEGTTSDGRGLLPFHANLLQAAISSGAPVLPAALRFADAATGETSQAPRYIDDDNL
;
A
#
# COMPACT_ATOMS: atom_id res chain seq x y z
N MET A 1 -23.89 14.43 17.02
CA MET A 1 -23.70 13.38 18.06
C MET A 1 -23.61 11.97 17.47
N VAL A 2 -24.56 11.51 16.64
CA VAL A 2 -24.56 10.13 16.08
C VAL A 2 -23.35 9.87 15.17
N HIS A 3 -22.87 10.84 14.39
CA HIS A 3 -21.70 10.70 13.52
C HIS A 3 -20.40 10.52 14.31
N SER A 4 -20.22 11.23 15.42
CA SER A 4 -19.02 11.09 16.27
C SER A 4 -18.97 9.74 16.99
N LEU A 5 -20.09 9.20 17.45
CA LEU A 5 -20.15 7.87 18.06
C LEU A 5 -19.78 6.76 17.06
N LYS A 6 -20.28 6.84 15.81
CA LYS A 6 -19.91 5.90 14.75
C LYS A 6 -18.41 5.98 14.40
N ALA A 7 -17.86 7.19 14.34
CA ALA A 7 -16.44 7.40 14.08
C ALA A 7 -15.56 6.81 15.19
N CYS A 8 -15.88 7.09 16.46
CA CYS A 8 -15.17 6.50 17.60
C CYS A 8 -15.26 4.97 17.61
N TRP A 9 -16.42 4.42 17.32
CA TRP A 9 -16.61 2.97 17.26
C TRP A 9 -15.75 2.33 16.15
N ARG A 10 -15.75 2.92 14.93
CA ARG A 10 -14.90 2.48 13.83
C ARG A 10 -13.42 2.55 14.17
N LEU A 11 -12.99 3.65 14.80
CA LEU A 11 -11.60 3.83 15.22
C LEU A 11 -11.17 2.75 16.20
N LEU A 12 -11.98 2.47 17.24
CA LEU A 12 -11.70 1.41 18.20
C LEU A 12 -11.57 0.03 17.53
N HIS A 13 -12.45 -0.26 16.57
CA HIS A 13 -12.39 -1.52 15.81
C HIS A 13 -11.17 -1.57 14.90
N ALA A 14 -10.79 -0.47 14.25
CA ALA A 14 -9.59 -0.39 13.43
C ALA A 14 -8.32 -0.60 14.25
N VAL A 15 -8.24 0.01 15.44
CA VAL A 15 -7.12 -0.22 16.38
C VAL A 15 -7.07 -1.67 16.84
N GLY A 16 -8.21 -2.25 17.26
CA GLY A 16 -8.27 -3.66 17.63
C GLY A 16 -7.86 -4.61 16.49
N HIS A 17 -8.30 -4.29 15.26
CA HIS A 17 -7.92 -5.04 14.07
C HIS A 17 -6.42 -4.91 13.75
N ALA A 18 -5.84 -3.74 13.92
CA ALA A 18 -4.40 -3.51 13.75
C ALA A 18 -3.57 -4.29 14.79
N LEU A 19 -4.00 -4.31 16.05
CA LEU A 19 -3.37 -5.11 17.10
C LEU A 19 -3.47 -6.62 16.82
N GLY A 20 -4.62 -7.09 16.32
CA GLY A 20 -4.80 -8.47 15.85
C GLY A 20 -3.87 -8.83 14.68
N GLY A 21 -3.69 -7.90 13.74
CA GLY A 21 -2.73 -8.02 12.65
C GLY A 21 -1.28 -8.12 13.16
N TRP A 22 -0.90 -7.24 14.08
CA TRP A 22 0.40 -7.29 14.74
C TRP A 22 0.66 -8.65 15.43
N TRP A 23 -0.32 -9.15 16.18
CA TRP A 23 -0.25 -10.44 16.82
C TRP A 23 -0.05 -11.59 15.81
N THR A 24 -0.84 -11.57 14.75
CA THR A 24 -0.76 -12.57 13.67
C THR A 24 0.62 -12.59 13.02
N ILE A 25 1.17 -11.40 12.70
CA ILE A 25 2.50 -11.27 12.10
C ILE A 25 3.57 -11.79 13.07
N ARG A 26 3.46 -11.47 14.37
CA ARG A 26 4.50 -11.83 15.36
C ARG A 26 4.54 -13.32 15.69
N PHE A 27 3.38 -13.98 15.73
CA PHE A 27 3.25 -15.33 16.26
C PHE A 27 2.81 -16.38 15.23
N THR A 28 2.06 -15.99 14.21
CA THR A 28 1.52 -16.92 13.22
C THR A 28 2.35 -16.95 11.95
N PHE A 29 2.73 -15.78 11.41
CA PHE A 29 3.48 -15.68 10.15
C PHE A 29 4.78 -16.49 10.10
N PRO A 30 5.59 -16.61 11.18
CA PRO A 30 6.81 -17.42 11.13
C PRO A 30 6.59 -18.88 10.71
N ARG A 31 5.37 -19.41 10.93
CA ARG A 31 5.00 -20.79 10.64
C ARG A 31 4.28 -20.98 9.29
N LEU A 32 3.99 -19.88 8.60
CA LEU A 32 3.20 -19.91 7.35
C LEU A 32 4.11 -19.79 6.11
N PRO A 33 3.75 -20.47 5.02
CA PRO A 33 4.37 -20.23 3.72
C PRO A 33 4.02 -18.82 3.21
N GLN A 34 4.83 -18.28 2.29
CA GLN A 34 4.70 -16.91 1.82
C GLN A 34 3.34 -16.62 1.17
N GLU A 35 2.81 -17.56 0.41
CA GLU A 35 1.49 -17.41 -0.24
C GLU A 35 0.36 -17.23 0.77
N GLU A 36 0.39 -17.99 1.86
CA GLU A 36 -0.59 -17.88 2.93
C GLU A 36 -0.48 -16.55 3.67
N ARG A 37 0.75 -16.05 3.89
CA ARG A 37 0.98 -14.70 4.47
C ARG A 37 0.38 -13.63 3.56
N ASN A 38 0.62 -13.71 2.26
CA ASN A 38 0.10 -12.78 1.27
C ASN A 38 -1.43 -12.76 1.24
N LEU A 39 -2.05 -13.94 1.31
CA LEU A 39 -3.50 -14.07 1.38
C LEU A 39 -4.08 -13.44 2.66
N ARG A 40 -3.41 -13.64 3.80
CA ARG A 40 -3.83 -13.03 5.07
C ARG A 40 -3.70 -11.52 5.06
N VAL A 41 -2.64 -10.96 4.46
CA VAL A 41 -2.50 -9.51 4.25
C VAL A 41 -3.68 -8.98 3.42
N GLN A 42 -4.03 -9.67 2.34
CA GLN A 42 -5.15 -9.28 1.49
C GLN A 42 -6.49 -9.32 2.25
N GLN A 43 -6.77 -10.37 3.00
CA GLN A 43 -7.99 -10.53 3.80
C GLN A 43 -8.05 -9.47 4.92
N TRP A 44 -6.92 -9.24 5.59
CA TRP A 44 -6.80 -8.22 6.63
C TRP A 44 -7.10 -6.82 6.08
N SER A 45 -6.57 -6.50 4.91
CA SER A 45 -6.80 -5.22 4.24
C SER A 45 -8.26 -5.03 3.84
N ARG A 46 -8.92 -6.07 3.31
CA ARG A 46 -10.37 -6.05 3.02
C ARG A 46 -11.18 -5.75 4.27
N ARG A 47 -10.85 -6.46 5.36
CA ARG A 47 -11.55 -6.26 6.63
C ARG A 47 -11.35 -4.86 7.21
N LEU A 48 -10.16 -4.28 7.08
CA LEU A 48 -9.90 -2.90 7.51
C LEU A 48 -10.76 -1.91 6.72
N LEU A 49 -10.85 -2.04 5.40
CA LEU A 49 -11.71 -1.19 4.57
C LEU A 49 -13.18 -1.28 5.02
N GLU A 50 -13.70 -2.48 5.28
CA GLU A 50 -15.06 -2.68 5.79
C GLU A 50 -15.28 -1.98 7.12
N ILE A 51 -14.36 -2.12 8.09
CA ILE A 51 -14.41 -1.46 9.40
C ILE A 51 -14.48 0.05 9.23
N MET A 52 -13.70 0.59 8.31
CA MET A 52 -13.69 2.01 7.98
C MET A 52 -14.93 2.45 7.19
N GLY A 53 -15.72 1.52 6.67
CA GLY A 53 -16.91 1.79 5.87
C GLY A 53 -16.57 2.18 4.44
N VAL A 54 -15.44 1.68 3.93
CA VAL A 54 -14.99 1.87 2.55
C VAL A 54 -15.35 0.64 1.73
N THR A 55 -16.08 0.82 0.64
CA THR A 55 -16.40 -0.22 -0.33
C THR A 55 -15.40 -0.18 -1.48
N LEU A 56 -14.62 -1.24 -1.65
CA LEU A 56 -13.69 -1.37 -2.76
C LEU A 56 -14.43 -1.86 -4.02
N LYS A 57 -14.31 -1.12 -5.11
CA LYS A 57 -14.73 -1.55 -6.44
C LYS A 57 -13.48 -1.68 -7.33
N VAL A 58 -13.24 -2.86 -7.87
CA VAL A 58 -12.11 -3.13 -8.76
C VAL A 58 -12.63 -3.23 -10.18
N GLN A 59 -12.02 -2.47 -11.09
CA GLN A 59 -12.25 -2.58 -12.53
C GLN A 59 -10.99 -3.16 -13.18
N GLY A 60 -11.14 -4.11 -14.07
CA GLY A 60 -10.03 -4.87 -14.64
C GLY A 60 -9.65 -6.08 -13.80
N THR A 61 -8.54 -6.70 -14.16
CA THR A 61 -8.07 -7.94 -13.53
C THR A 61 -6.76 -7.69 -12.79
N PRO A 62 -6.78 -7.70 -11.45
CA PRO A 62 -5.55 -7.62 -10.67
C PRO A 62 -4.62 -8.80 -10.97
N PRO A 63 -3.28 -8.61 -10.92
CA PRO A 63 -2.33 -9.67 -11.23
C PRO A 63 -2.40 -10.78 -10.17
N ALA A 64 -2.71 -11.99 -10.60
CA ALA A 64 -2.77 -13.15 -9.70
C ALA A 64 -1.38 -13.61 -9.27
N LYS A 65 -0.39 -13.52 -10.18
CA LYS A 65 1.00 -13.91 -9.99
C LYS A 65 1.93 -12.82 -10.51
N GLY A 66 3.19 -12.84 -10.06
CA GLY A 66 4.26 -11.98 -10.55
C GLY A 66 5.15 -12.66 -11.60
N PRO A 67 6.23 -12.01 -12.06
CA PRO A 67 6.59 -10.65 -11.65
C PRO A 67 5.71 -9.57 -12.28
N VAL A 68 5.50 -8.47 -11.57
CA VAL A 68 4.85 -7.27 -12.11
C VAL A 68 5.23 -6.04 -11.30
N LEU A 69 5.48 -4.92 -11.97
CA LEU A 69 5.58 -3.61 -11.35
C LEU A 69 4.25 -2.88 -11.49
N LEU A 70 3.49 -2.81 -10.40
CA LEU A 70 2.26 -2.02 -10.33
C LEU A 70 2.61 -0.58 -10.00
N ILE A 71 2.18 0.35 -10.85
CA ILE A 71 2.31 1.79 -10.64
C ILE A 71 0.93 2.41 -10.41
N CYS A 72 0.79 3.27 -9.41
CA CYS A 72 -0.48 3.89 -9.06
C CYS A 72 -0.27 5.34 -8.61
N ASN A 73 -1.28 6.20 -8.79
CA ASN A 73 -1.33 7.51 -8.15
C ASN A 73 -1.48 7.37 -6.63
N HIS A 74 -1.12 8.42 -5.87
CA HIS A 74 -1.06 8.38 -4.41
C HIS A 74 -1.83 9.53 -3.77
N LEU A 75 -2.81 9.19 -2.95
CA LEU A 75 -3.66 10.15 -2.24
C LEU A 75 -3.51 10.05 -0.72
N SER A 76 -3.33 8.82 -0.21
CA SER A 76 -3.26 8.58 1.23
C SER A 76 -2.70 7.19 1.56
N TRP A 77 -2.40 6.95 2.84
CA TRP A 77 -2.03 5.63 3.34
C TRP A 77 -3.11 4.56 3.04
N LEU A 78 -4.34 4.97 2.85
CA LEU A 78 -5.47 4.08 2.54
C LEU A 78 -5.33 3.41 1.16
N ASP A 79 -4.56 4.03 0.25
CA ASP A 79 -4.25 3.47 -1.08
C ASP A 79 -3.54 2.13 -0.97
N ILE A 80 -2.59 2.03 -0.03
CA ILE A 80 -1.85 0.80 0.26
C ILE A 80 -2.83 -0.31 0.67
N THR A 81 -3.77 0.03 1.56
CA THR A 81 -4.78 -0.91 2.02
C THR A 81 -5.74 -1.32 0.90
N ALA A 82 -6.17 -0.37 0.06
CA ALA A 82 -7.06 -0.64 -1.06
C ALA A 82 -6.41 -1.56 -2.10
N ILE A 83 -5.15 -1.31 -2.44
CA ILE A 83 -4.40 -2.15 -3.38
C ILE A 83 -4.17 -3.54 -2.78
N HIS A 84 -3.74 -3.66 -1.51
CA HIS A 84 -3.62 -4.96 -0.85
C HIS A 84 -4.93 -5.72 -0.80
N ALA A 85 -6.07 -5.04 -0.61
CA ALA A 85 -7.38 -5.68 -0.63
C ALA A 85 -7.76 -6.23 -2.01
N ALA A 86 -7.32 -5.59 -3.10
CA ALA A 86 -7.49 -6.08 -4.46
C ALA A 86 -6.51 -7.21 -4.78
N CYS A 87 -5.22 -7.00 -4.54
CA CYS A 87 -4.15 -7.99 -4.71
C CYS A 87 -2.97 -7.65 -3.80
N HIS A 88 -2.31 -8.68 -3.28
CA HIS A 88 -1.09 -8.46 -2.52
C HIS A 88 0.05 -8.02 -3.45
N VAL A 89 0.72 -6.92 -3.09
CA VAL A 89 1.97 -6.44 -3.69
C VAL A 89 2.93 -6.00 -2.58
N ARG A 90 4.23 -6.02 -2.83
CA ARG A 90 5.23 -5.50 -1.89
C ARG A 90 5.47 -4.03 -2.20
N PHE A 91 5.09 -3.13 -1.28
CA PHE A 91 5.29 -1.71 -1.48
C PHE A 91 6.70 -1.26 -1.17
N VAL A 92 7.15 -0.25 -1.90
CA VAL A 92 8.38 0.49 -1.60
C VAL A 92 8.07 1.59 -0.60
N SER A 93 8.65 1.51 0.60
CA SER A 93 8.38 2.40 1.72
C SER A 93 9.65 3.08 2.22
N LYS A 94 9.52 4.27 2.82
CA LYS A 94 10.60 4.99 3.51
C LYS A 94 11.17 4.12 4.66
N ALA A 95 12.49 4.06 4.80
CA ALA A 95 13.12 3.23 5.86
C ALA A 95 12.65 3.61 7.27
N GLY A 96 12.39 4.88 7.53
CA GLY A 96 11.87 5.35 8.81
C GLY A 96 10.54 4.70 9.23
N VAL A 97 9.68 4.33 8.29
CA VAL A 97 8.39 3.67 8.58
C VAL A 97 8.58 2.33 9.29
N LYS A 98 9.68 1.65 9.05
CA LYS A 98 10.03 0.38 9.71
C LYS A 98 10.06 0.49 11.24
N HIS A 99 10.41 1.66 11.75
CA HIS A 99 10.57 1.92 13.18
C HIS A 99 9.31 2.50 13.84
N TRP A 100 8.25 2.74 13.07
CA TRP A 100 7.00 3.23 13.64
C TRP A 100 6.33 2.13 14.46
N PRO A 101 5.88 2.45 15.69
CA PRO A 101 5.14 1.50 16.51
C PRO A 101 3.94 0.94 15.73
N LEU A 102 3.68 -0.36 15.85
CA LEU A 102 2.58 -1.07 15.20
C LEU A 102 2.68 -1.06 13.65
N ILE A 103 2.71 0.12 13.02
CA ILE A 103 2.74 0.29 11.55
C ILE A 103 3.99 -0.36 10.94
N GLY A 104 5.17 -0.22 11.58
CA GLY A 104 6.40 -0.85 11.11
C GLY A 104 6.28 -2.38 11.06
N THR A 105 5.65 -2.99 12.05
CA THR A 105 5.40 -4.44 12.06
C THR A 105 4.40 -4.84 10.98
N LEU A 106 3.29 -4.11 10.83
CA LEU A 106 2.29 -4.38 9.81
C LEU A 106 2.87 -4.25 8.40
N SER A 107 3.61 -3.18 8.13
CA SER A 107 4.29 -2.94 6.86
C SER A 107 5.34 -4.02 6.55
N THR A 108 6.15 -4.41 7.55
CA THR A 108 7.13 -5.50 7.42
C THR A 108 6.44 -6.84 7.13
N GLY A 109 5.37 -7.14 7.84
CA GLY A 109 4.57 -8.35 7.63
C GLY A 109 3.91 -8.40 6.25
N ALA A 110 3.56 -7.24 5.70
CA ALA A 110 3.07 -7.10 4.33
C ALA A 110 4.18 -7.23 3.26
N GLY A 111 5.45 -7.37 3.67
CA GLY A 111 6.58 -7.56 2.76
C GLY A 111 7.14 -6.29 2.16
N SER A 112 6.92 -5.12 2.79
CA SER A 112 7.42 -3.84 2.28
C SER A 112 8.93 -3.84 2.07
N LEU A 113 9.38 -3.24 0.97
CA LEU A 113 10.77 -2.95 0.67
C LEU A 113 11.11 -1.58 1.25
N TYR A 114 12.00 -1.56 2.24
CA TYR A 114 12.41 -0.31 2.88
C TYR A 114 13.61 0.30 2.19
N ILE A 115 13.53 1.61 1.93
CA ILE A 115 14.53 2.35 1.21
C ILE A 115 14.89 3.65 1.95
N GLU A 116 16.18 3.95 1.99
CA GLU A 116 16.65 5.27 2.36
C GLU A 116 16.60 6.17 1.10
N ARG A 117 16.06 7.38 1.24
CA ARG A 117 15.88 8.33 0.12
C ARG A 117 16.73 9.58 0.24
N GLU A 118 17.61 9.63 1.22
CA GLU A 118 18.33 10.86 1.56
C GLU A 118 19.50 11.18 0.63
N ARG A 119 20.01 10.22 -0.13
CA ARG A 119 21.18 10.39 -1.00
C ARG A 119 20.93 9.82 -2.40
N ARG A 120 21.55 10.44 -3.41
CA ARG A 120 21.46 9.97 -4.80
C ARG A 120 21.89 8.51 -5.00
N ARG A 121 22.81 8.01 -4.18
CA ARG A 121 23.22 6.60 -4.14
C ARG A 121 22.08 5.66 -3.68
N ASP A 122 21.17 6.15 -2.89
CA ASP A 122 20.08 5.35 -2.34
C ASP A 122 19.01 5.09 -3.41
N ALA A 123 18.84 6.01 -4.37
CA ALA A 123 17.95 5.81 -5.51
C ALA A 123 18.37 4.60 -6.39
N LEU A 124 19.66 4.39 -6.59
CA LEU A 124 20.18 3.22 -7.32
C LEU A 124 19.95 1.92 -6.54
N ARG A 125 20.14 1.94 -5.22
CA ARG A 125 19.85 0.78 -4.36
C ARG A 125 18.39 0.39 -4.40
N VAL A 126 17.48 1.37 -4.42
CA VAL A 126 16.04 1.13 -4.59
C VAL A 126 15.77 0.34 -5.85
N VAL A 127 16.26 0.83 -7.00
CA VAL A 127 16.10 0.18 -8.30
C VAL A 127 16.67 -1.23 -8.26
N HIS A 128 17.84 -1.41 -7.67
CA HIS A 128 18.49 -2.73 -7.54
C HIS A 128 17.63 -3.70 -6.74
N HIS A 129 17.19 -3.34 -5.52
CA HIS A 129 16.34 -4.20 -4.70
C HIS A 129 14.97 -4.49 -5.34
N MET A 130 14.39 -3.52 -6.05
CA MET A 130 13.16 -3.77 -6.81
C MET A 130 13.42 -4.74 -7.96
N THR A 131 14.55 -4.60 -8.67
CA THR A 131 14.93 -5.49 -9.77
C THR A 131 15.10 -6.92 -9.28
N GLU A 132 15.85 -7.14 -8.19
CA GLU A 132 16.02 -8.45 -7.56
C GLU A 132 14.68 -9.08 -7.16
N ALA A 133 13.79 -8.30 -6.52
CA ALA A 133 12.50 -8.79 -6.10
C ALA A 133 11.59 -9.16 -7.30
N LEU A 134 11.60 -8.35 -8.37
CA LEU A 134 10.88 -8.67 -9.60
C LEU A 134 11.44 -9.93 -10.27
N GLN A 135 12.77 -10.08 -10.34
CA GLN A 135 13.41 -11.30 -10.88
C GLN A 135 13.09 -12.55 -10.04
N ALA A 136 12.88 -12.39 -8.74
CA ALA A 136 12.42 -13.45 -7.86
C ALA A 136 10.93 -13.80 -8.03
N GLY A 137 10.20 -13.09 -8.91
CA GLY A 137 8.79 -13.32 -9.20
C GLY A 137 7.82 -12.52 -8.33
N ASP A 138 8.32 -11.54 -7.58
CA ASP A 138 7.47 -10.71 -6.73
C ASP A 138 6.61 -9.72 -7.52
N ARG A 139 5.50 -9.32 -6.91
CA ARG A 139 4.69 -8.18 -7.33
C ARG A 139 5.10 -6.97 -6.51
N ILE A 140 5.59 -5.93 -7.16
CA ILE A 140 6.05 -4.69 -6.52
C ILE A 140 5.05 -3.59 -6.82
N GLY A 141 4.62 -2.87 -5.79
CA GLY A 141 3.78 -1.69 -5.89
C GLY A 141 4.58 -0.42 -5.63
N VAL A 142 4.44 0.57 -6.49
CA VAL A 142 5.06 1.88 -6.29
C VAL A 142 4.07 3.00 -6.58
N PHE A 143 4.25 4.10 -5.86
CA PHE A 143 3.63 5.38 -6.15
C PHE A 143 4.70 6.26 -6.79
N PRO A 144 4.74 6.37 -8.14
CA PRO A 144 5.84 7.05 -8.80
C PRO A 144 5.89 8.56 -8.57
N GLU A 145 4.84 9.15 -8.02
CA GLU A 145 4.78 10.53 -7.57
C GLU A 145 5.70 10.83 -6.37
N GLY A 146 6.05 9.78 -5.59
CA GLY A 146 6.94 9.88 -4.45
C GLY A 146 6.36 10.56 -3.21
N THR A 147 5.22 11.19 -3.33
CA THR A 147 4.43 11.82 -2.27
C THR A 147 2.93 11.69 -2.57
N THR A 148 2.08 12.01 -1.60
CA THR A 148 0.64 12.06 -1.78
C THR A 148 0.21 13.37 -2.43
N SER A 149 -0.90 13.32 -3.20
CA SER A 149 -1.48 14.46 -3.90
C SER A 149 -2.95 14.65 -3.54
N ASP A 150 -3.57 15.70 -4.07
CA ASP A 150 -5.02 15.92 -3.92
C ASP A 150 -5.89 15.08 -4.87
N GLY A 151 -5.26 14.30 -5.75
CA GLY A 151 -5.92 13.42 -6.70
C GLY A 151 -6.64 14.11 -7.85
N ARG A 152 -6.48 15.43 -8.01
CA ARG A 152 -7.06 16.19 -9.15
C ARG A 152 -6.21 16.09 -10.42
N GLY A 153 -4.99 15.62 -10.28
CA GLY A 153 -4.03 15.41 -11.35
C GLY A 153 -2.95 14.43 -10.91
N LEU A 154 -1.95 14.24 -11.76
CA LEU A 154 -0.77 13.46 -11.45
C LEU A 154 0.41 14.39 -11.23
N LEU A 155 1.18 14.14 -10.17
CA LEU A 155 2.47 14.80 -9.97
C LEU A 155 3.53 14.18 -10.91
N PRO A 156 4.65 14.87 -11.15
CA PRO A 156 5.74 14.32 -11.94
C PRO A 156 6.24 12.97 -11.40
N PHE A 157 6.41 12.00 -12.29
CA PHE A 157 6.85 10.66 -11.93
C PHE A 157 8.36 10.58 -11.76
N HIS A 158 8.80 9.91 -10.74
CA HIS A 158 10.19 9.50 -10.55
C HIS A 158 10.52 8.35 -11.53
N ALA A 159 10.99 8.69 -12.72
CA ALA A 159 11.24 7.74 -13.82
C ALA A 159 12.25 6.63 -13.47
N ASN A 160 13.15 6.86 -12.51
CA ASN A 160 14.10 5.86 -12.04
C ASN A 160 13.42 4.61 -11.44
N LEU A 161 12.21 4.72 -10.90
CA LEU A 161 11.46 3.57 -10.39
C LEU A 161 11.05 2.60 -11.50
N LEU A 162 10.81 3.11 -12.71
CA LEU A 162 10.47 2.29 -13.87
C LEU A 162 11.69 1.51 -14.42
N GLN A 163 12.91 1.96 -14.10
CA GLN A 163 14.14 1.28 -14.49
C GLN A 163 14.21 -0.14 -13.93
N ALA A 164 13.59 -0.40 -12.77
CA ALA A 164 13.52 -1.74 -12.19
C ALA A 164 12.76 -2.72 -13.09
N ALA A 165 11.66 -2.29 -13.71
CA ALA A 165 10.92 -3.12 -14.66
C ALA A 165 11.73 -3.38 -15.94
N ILE A 166 12.40 -2.35 -16.47
CA ILE A 166 13.27 -2.49 -17.64
C ILE A 166 14.40 -3.49 -17.36
N SER A 167 15.07 -3.33 -16.20
CA SER A 167 16.21 -4.18 -15.85
C SER A 167 15.82 -5.62 -15.52
N SER A 168 14.61 -5.87 -15.03
CA SER A 168 14.10 -7.20 -14.70
C SER A 168 13.35 -7.88 -15.87
N GLY A 169 12.92 -7.12 -16.88
CA GLY A 169 12.00 -7.59 -17.92
C GLY A 169 10.55 -7.77 -17.42
N ALA A 170 10.22 -7.30 -16.23
CA ALA A 170 8.89 -7.44 -15.68
C ALA A 170 7.89 -6.48 -16.35
N PRO A 171 6.64 -6.92 -16.59
CA PRO A 171 5.61 -6.05 -17.12
C PRO A 171 5.27 -4.94 -16.13
N VAL A 172 4.93 -3.74 -16.63
CA VAL A 172 4.41 -2.63 -15.86
C VAL A 172 2.88 -2.63 -15.98
N LEU A 173 2.21 -2.62 -14.83
CA LEU A 173 0.75 -2.54 -14.74
C LEU A 173 0.35 -1.17 -14.18
N PRO A 174 -0.16 -0.25 -15.00
CA PRO A 174 -0.73 0.99 -14.49
C PRO A 174 -2.07 0.71 -13.81
N ALA A 175 -2.27 1.32 -12.65
CA ALA A 175 -3.52 1.35 -11.91
C ALA A 175 -3.87 2.80 -11.57
N ALA A 176 -5.15 3.11 -11.52
CA ALA A 176 -5.65 4.40 -11.05
C ALA A 176 -6.57 4.16 -9.84
N LEU A 177 -6.35 4.94 -8.78
CA LEU A 177 -7.13 4.89 -7.57
C LEU A 177 -7.91 6.19 -7.41
N ARG A 178 -9.20 6.06 -7.11
CA ARG A 178 -10.09 7.18 -6.85
C ARG A 178 -10.97 6.87 -5.65
N PHE A 179 -11.04 7.79 -4.72
CA PHE A 179 -12.03 7.76 -3.66
C PHE A 179 -13.27 8.51 -4.12
N ALA A 180 -14.43 7.90 -3.92
CA ALA A 180 -15.71 8.49 -4.28
C ALA A 180 -16.64 8.49 -3.06
N ASP A 181 -17.45 9.52 -2.94
CA ASP A 181 -18.55 9.54 -2.00
C ASP A 181 -19.58 8.47 -2.38
N ALA A 182 -20.02 7.68 -1.40
CA ALA A 182 -20.90 6.55 -1.66
C ALA A 182 -22.31 6.95 -2.09
N ALA A 183 -22.77 8.14 -1.70
CA ALA A 183 -24.11 8.63 -2.01
C ALA A 183 -24.16 9.35 -3.37
N THR A 184 -23.15 10.16 -3.68
CA THR A 184 -23.13 11.00 -4.89
C THR A 184 -22.33 10.40 -6.03
N GLY A 185 -21.36 9.51 -5.74
CA GLY A 185 -20.39 8.99 -6.70
C GLY A 185 -19.30 10.00 -7.09
N GLU A 186 -19.33 11.21 -6.54
CA GLU A 186 -18.36 12.26 -6.82
C GLU A 186 -17.03 11.96 -6.13
N THR A 187 -15.93 12.53 -6.64
CA THR A 187 -14.60 12.36 -6.03
C THR A 187 -14.58 12.97 -4.63
N SER A 188 -14.25 12.14 -3.64
CA SER A 188 -14.15 12.53 -2.24
C SER A 188 -12.71 12.89 -1.89
N GLN A 189 -12.56 14.02 -1.19
CA GLN A 189 -11.28 14.46 -0.61
C GLN A 189 -11.09 14.00 0.84
N ALA A 190 -12.09 13.33 1.42
CA ALA A 190 -12.05 12.93 2.84
C ALA A 190 -10.88 12.01 3.21
N PRO A 191 -10.43 11.05 2.35
CA PRO A 191 -9.28 10.22 2.65
C PRO A 191 -7.92 10.86 2.38
N ARG A 192 -7.89 12.07 1.81
CA ARG A 192 -6.67 12.78 1.43
C ARG A 192 -5.76 12.97 2.64
N TYR A 193 -4.49 12.69 2.44
CA TYR A 193 -3.42 12.99 3.39
C TYR A 193 -2.26 13.59 2.59
N ILE A 194 -1.94 14.86 2.81
CA ILE A 194 -0.84 15.56 2.18
C ILE A 194 0.28 15.74 3.21
N ASP A 195 1.51 15.62 2.81
CA ASP A 195 2.75 15.39 3.58
C ASP A 195 2.96 16.31 4.81
N ASP A 196 2.33 17.47 4.88
CA ASP A 196 2.42 18.43 6.00
C ASP A 196 1.13 18.54 6.83
N ASP A 197 0.11 17.73 6.53
CA ASP A 197 -1.08 17.68 7.39
C ASP A 197 -0.71 16.94 8.69
N ASN A 198 -0.44 17.70 9.74
CA ASN A 198 -0.14 17.16 11.06
C ASN A 198 -1.28 16.26 11.54
N LEU A 199 -0.93 15.06 11.98
CA LEU A 199 -1.78 14.16 12.76
C LEU A 199 -2.14 14.79 14.10
#